data_1312c9ef51a516a5d406567ccc643179
#
_entry.id   1312c9ef51a516a5d406567ccc643179
#
_cell.length_a   1.000
_cell.length_b   1.000
_cell.length_c   1.000
_cell.angle_alpha   90.00
_cell.angle_beta   90.00
_cell.angle_gamma   90.00
#
_symmetry.space_group_name_H-M   'P 1'
#
loop_
_entity.id
_entity.type
_entity.pdbx_description
1 polymer ?
#
loop_
_entity_poly.entity_id
_entity_poly.type
_entity_poly.pdbx_seq_one_letter_code
_entity_poly.pdbx_strand_id
1 'polypeptide(L)'
;MNWFPLCNYTHYSLLKGFSKPQQLAKKCADNQYKACGVADYKSISGTVSFYKACIENNIKPIIGCSFGGFSLFAKNKNGWFDLIEIVSSLDKNNELNTHTLSSVCSRKNLISIAKNELDSPLKGEDYYSKSNAFMDIYYINKE
;
A
#
# COMPACT_ATOMS: atom_id res chain seq x y z
N MET A 1 18.55 8.42 9.73
CA MET A 1 17.47 7.42 9.70
C MET A 1 16.63 7.65 8.45
N ASN A 2 16.57 6.70 7.53
CA ASN A 2 15.80 6.88 6.29
C ASN A 2 14.34 6.44 6.50
N TRP A 3 13.62 7.19 7.35
CA TRP A 3 12.20 6.96 7.53
C TRP A 3 11.43 7.54 6.34
N PHE A 4 10.37 6.87 5.93
CA PHE A 4 9.42 7.35 4.92
C PHE A 4 8.02 6.75 5.20
N PRO A 5 6.95 7.45 4.83
CA PRO A 5 5.60 6.96 5.03
C PRO A 5 5.29 5.82 4.05
N LEU A 6 4.81 4.69 4.55
CA LEU A 6 4.58 3.49 3.76
C LEU A 6 3.09 3.24 3.47
N CYS A 7 2.26 3.22 4.50
CA CYS A 7 0.83 2.91 4.37
C CYS A 7 0.00 4.20 4.25
N ASN A 8 0.05 4.87 3.10
CA ASN A 8 -0.75 6.07 2.86
C ASN A 8 -1.99 5.73 2.05
N TYR A 9 -3.11 6.35 2.42
CA TYR A 9 -4.35 6.34 1.65
C TYR A 9 -4.48 7.60 0.80
N THR A 10 -4.88 7.42 -0.45
CA THR A 10 -5.27 8.52 -1.32
C THR A 10 -6.81 8.66 -1.36
N HIS A 11 -7.30 9.66 -2.10
CA HIS A 11 -8.73 9.83 -2.31
C HIS A 11 -9.40 8.65 -3.07
N TYR A 12 -8.62 7.70 -3.60
CA TYR A 12 -9.15 6.45 -4.14
C TYR A 12 -9.56 5.45 -3.05
N SER A 13 -9.16 5.68 -1.80
CA SER A 13 -9.69 4.97 -0.63
C SER A 13 -10.94 5.70 -0.13
N LEU A 14 -12.10 5.34 -0.66
CA LEU A 14 -13.36 6.02 -0.35
C LEU A 14 -13.62 6.09 1.16
N LEU A 15 -13.93 7.30 1.65
CA LEU A 15 -14.14 7.63 3.05
C LEU A 15 -12.93 7.38 3.99
N LYS A 16 -11.74 7.10 3.44
CA LYS A 16 -10.53 6.83 4.23
C LYS A 16 -9.37 7.77 3.91
N GLY A 17 -9.31 8.32 2.70
CA GLY A 17 -8.26 9.23 2.28
C GLY A 17 -8.80 10.43 1.51
N PHE A 18 -8.11 11.57 1.59
CA PHE A 18 -8.49 12.81 0.93
C PHE A 18 -7.42 13.34 0.00
N SER A 19 -6.17 12.92 0.19
CA SER A 19 -5.04 13.42 -0.57
C SER A 19 -5.00 12.84 -1.96
N LYS A 20 -4.75 13.70 -2.96
CA LYS A 20 -4.46 13.23 -4.32
C LYS A 20 -3.08 12.58 -4.37
N PRO A 21 -2.83 11.59 -5.24
CA PRO A 21 -1.51 10.98 -5.42
C PRO A 21 -0.39 12.00 -5.64
N GLN A 22 -0.64 13.05 -6.41
CA GLN A 22 0.31 14.12 -6.70
C GLN A 22 0.68 14.93 -5.44
N GLN A 23 -0.31 15.20 -4.59
CA GLN A 23 -0.08 15.91 -3.32
C GLN A 23 0.75 15.07 -2.36
N LEU A 24 0.50 13.76 -2.30
CA LEU A 24 1.26 12.83 -1.49
C LEU A 24 2.72 12.78 -1.91
N ALA A 25 3.00 12.58 -3.20
CA ALA A 25 4.35 12.54 -3.72
C ALA A 25 5.10 13.86 -3.50
N LYS A 26 4.45 15.00 -3.78
CA LYS A 26 5.03 16.33 -3.53
C LYS A 26 5.37 16.54 -2.05
N LYS A 27 4.46 16.20 -1.15
CA LYS A 27 4.69 16.36 0.29
C LYS A 27 5.85 15.50 0.79
N CYS A 28 6.01 14.29 0.22
CA CYS A 28 7.16 13.45 0.52
C CYS A 28 8.48 14.08 0.04
N ALA A 29 8.48 14.69 -1.14
CA ALA A 29 9.62 15.42 -1.67
C ALA A 29 9.97 16.66 -0.82
N ASP A 30 8.97 17.46 -0.47
CA ASP A 30 9.13 18.65 0.37
C ASP A 30 9.73 18.31 1.75
N ASN A 31 9.38 17.13 2.29
CA ASN A 31 9.95 16.60 3.53
C ASN A 31 11.27 15.83 3.34
N GLN A 32 11.84 15.84 2.14
CA GLN A 32 13.11 15.19 1.79
C GLN A 32 13.11 13.67 2.00
N TYR A 33 11.96 13.03 1.92
CA TYR A 33 11.87 11.56 1.97
C TYR A 33 12.41 10.96 0.68
N LYS A 34 13.15 9.86 0.79
CA LYS A 34 13.71 9.13 -0.36
C LYS A 34 12.71 8.23 -1.07
N ALA A 35 11.66 7.85 -0.35
CA ALA A 35 10.61 6.96 -0.84
C ALA A 35 9.25 7.38 -0.28
N CYS A 36 8.20 6.95 -0.93
CA CYS A 36 6.83 7.11 -0.48
C CYS A 36 6.02 5.87 -0.86
N GLY A 37 5.24 5.36 0.08
CA GLY A 37 4.33 4.25 -0.16
C GLY A 37 2.90 4.70 -0.37
N VAL A 38 2.15 3.92 -1.13
CA VAL A 38 0.69 4.00 -1.23
C VAL A 38 0.11 2.62 -0.99
N ALA A 39 -0.96 2.54 -0.20
CA ALA A 39 -1.67 1.30 0.07
C ALA A 39 -3.16 1.58 0.21
N ASP A 40 -3.79 2.00 -0.88
CA ASP A 40 -5.22 2.30 -0.90
C ASP A 40 -6.06 1.08 -0.50
N TYR A 41 -7.19 1.34 0.15
CA TYR A 41 -8.04 0.31 0.70
C TYR A 41 -8.79 -0.43 -0.42
N LYS A 42 -8.43 -1.71 -0.59
CA LYS A 42 -9.02 -2.63 -1.59
C LYS A 42 -9.07 -2.03 -3.00
N SER A 43 -8.11 -1.17 -3.33
CA SER A 43 -8.04 -0.47 -4.60
C SER A 43 -6.60 -0.23 -5.04
N ILE A 44 -6.37 -0.30 -6.34
CA ILE A 44 -5.12 0.08 -7.00
C ILE A 44 -5.34 1.16 -8.07
N SER A 45 -6.52 1.77 -8.08
CA SER A 45 -6.93 2.73 -9.14
C SER A 45 -6.04 3.98 -9.16
N GLY A 46 -5.52 4.41 -8.02
CA GLY A 46 -4.62 5.57 -7.90
C GLY A 46 -3.15 5.28 -8.19
N THR A 47 -2.78 4.02 -8.36
CA THR A 47 -1.37 3.60 -8.39
C THR A 47 -0.58 4.20 -9.54
N VAL A 48 -1.14 4.24 -10.75
CA VAL A 48 -0.43 4.79 -11.92
C VAL A 48 -0.18 6.29 -11.75
N SER A 49 -1.18 7.03 -11.28
CA SER A 49 -1.04 8.47 -10.99
C SER A 49 -0.01 8.73 -9.91
N PHE A 50 -0.01 7.90 -8.85
CA PHE A 50 0.96 7.97 -7.78
C PHE A 50 2.39 7.67 -8.27
N TYR A 51 2.56 6.61 -9.05
CA TYR A 51 3.85 6.23 -9.62
C TYR A 51 4.45 7.37 -10.45
N LYS A 52 3.67 7.95 -11.37
CA LYS A 52 4.11 9.08 -12.19
C LYS A 52 4.51 10.28 -11.35
N ALA A 53 3.67 10.64 -10.37
CA ALA A 53 3.96 11.76 -9.47
C ALA A 53 5.23 11.54 -8.64
N CYS A 54 5.50 10.32 -8.19
CA CYS A 54 6.75 10.00 -7.48
C CYS A 54 7.98 10.17 -8.39
N ILE A 55 7.92 9.68 -9.62
CA ILE A 55 9.02 9.83 -10.58
C ILE A 55 9.29 11.31 -10.89
N GLU A 56 8.24 12.10 -11.13
CA GLU A 56 8.36 13.55 -11.38
C GLU A 56 8.99 14.32 -10.21
N ASN A 57 8.82 13.84 -8.99
CA ASN A 57 9.38 14.44 -7.78
C ASN A 57 10.68 13.75 -7.28
N ASN A 58 11.27 12.86 -8.06
CA ASN A 58 12.47 12.08 -7.68
C ASN A 58 12.31 11.28 -6.38
N ILE A 59 11.10 10.79 -6.12
CA ILE A 59 10.78 9.92 -4.98
C ILE A 59 10.65 8.48 -5.46
N LYS A 60 11.21 7.53 -4.72
CA LYS A 60 11.02 6.11 -5.01
C LYS A 60 9.59 5.69 -4.66
N PRO A 61 8.75 5.28 -5.63
CA PRO A 61 7.41 4.79 -5.34
C PRO A 61 7.45 3.40 -4.72
N ILE A 62 6.66 3.16 -3.68
CA ILE A 62 6.41 1.84 -3.09
C ILE A 62 4.92 1.56 -3.21
N ILE A 63 4.58 0.54 -3.97
CA ILE A 63 3.21 0.27 -4.39
C ILE A 63 2.64 -0.88 -3.58
N GLY A 64 1.48 -0.65 -2.98
CA GLY A 64 0.77 -1.64 -2.22
C GLY A 64 -0.75 -1.48 -2.28
N CYS A 65 -1.42 -2.35 -1.57
CA CYS A 65 -2.87 -2.33 -1.36
C CYS A 65 -3.18 -2.79 0.06
N SER A 66 -4.09 -2.08 0.72
CA SER A 66 -4.54 -2.40 2.08
C SER A 66 -5.84 -3.20 2.04
N PHE A 67 -5.95 -4.17 2.95
CA PHE A 67 -7.13 -5.04 3.09
C PHE A 67 -7.73 -4.98 4.50
N GLY A 68 -7.35 -3.96 5.26
CA GLY A 68 -7.85 -3.71 6.62
C GLY A 68 -6.92 -4.26 7.69
N GLY A 69 -6.83 -5.58 7.86
CA GLY A 69 -5.93 -6.22 8.84
C GLY A 69 -4.47 -6.27 8.38
N PHE A 70 -4.23 -6.23 7.08
CA PHE A 70 -2.90 -6.27 6.48
C PHE A 70 -2.83 -5.43 5.21
N SER A 71 -1.60 -5.14 4.79
CA SER A 71 -1.30 -4.48 3.51
C SER A 71 -0.23 -5.28 2.77
N LEU A 72 -0.37 -5.41 1.46
CA LEU A 72 0.59 -6.07 0.58
C LEU A 72 1.32 -5.03 -0.25
N PHE A 73 2.64 -5.17 -0.37
CA PHE A 73 3.50 -4.29 -1.16
C PHE A 73 4.27 -5.09 -2.19
N ALA A 74 4.32 -4.59 -3.41
CA ALA A 74 5.04 -5.21 -4.50
C ALA A 74 6.56 -5.00 -4.35
N LYS A 75 7.34 -6.09 -4.41
CA LYS A 75 8.81 -6.05 -4.44
C LYS A 75 9.34 -5.81 -5.85
N ASN A 76 8.59 -6.23 -6.85
CA ASN A 76 9.00 -6.24 -8.25
C ASN A 76 7.77 -6.19 -9.17
N LYS A 77 8.01 -6.25 -10.48
CA LYS A 77 6.95 -6.21 -11.49
C LYS A 77 5.95 -7.39 -11.35
N ASN A 78 6.42 -8.57 -11.00
CA ASN A 78 5.53 -9.71 -10.77
C ASN A 78 4.62 -9.48 -9.56
N GLY A 79 5.14 -8.87 -8.49
CA GLY A 79 4.32 -8.46 -7.35
C GLY A 79 3.24 -7.44 -7.71
N TRP A 80 3.50 -6.56 -8.67
CA TRP A 80 2.47 -5.67 -9.21
C TRP A 80 1.35 -6.46 -9.91
N PHE A 81 1.69 -7.45 -10.73
CA PHE A 81 0.69 -8.31 -11.35
C PHE A 81 -0.08 -9.15 -10.32
N ASP A 82 0.61 -9.65 -9.29
CA ASP A 82 -0.02 -10.37 -8.18
C ASP A 82 -1.06 -9.48 -7.46
N LEU A 83 -0.73 -8.19 -7.22
CA LEU A 83 -1.69 -7.24 -6.64
C LEU A 83 -2.90 -6.99 -7.53
N ILE A 84 -2.71 -6.86 -8.85
CA ILE A 84 -3.80 -6.71 -9.82
C ILE A 84 -4.74 -7.92 -9.74
N GLU A 85 -4.19 -9.13 -9.72
CA GLU A 85 -4.97 -10.36 -9.65
C GLU A 85 -5.76 -10.47 -8.34
N ILE A 86 -5.11 -10.19 -7.21
CA ILE A 86 -5.76 -10.19 -5.88
C ILE A 86 -6.92 -9.19 -5.84
N VAL A 87 -6.69 -7.94 -6.25
CA VAL A 87 -7.72 -6.90 -6.23
C VAL A 87 -8.84 -7.20 -7.22
N SER A 88 -8.52 -7.76 -8.38
CA SER A 88 -9.52 -8.15 -9.38
C SER A 88 -10.39 -9.34 -8.95
N SER A 89 -9.94 -10.10 -7.98
CA SER A 89 -10.69 -11.23 -7.40
C SER A 89 -11.67 -10.85 -6.30
N LEU A 90 -11.73 -9.57 -5.91
CA LEU A 90 -12.71 -9.10 -4.94
C LEU A 90 -14.12 -9.37 -5.44
N ASP A 91 -14.98 -9.89 -4.56
CA ASP A 91 -16.36 -10.19 -4.88
C ASP A 91 -17.27 -8.93 -4.90
N LYS A 92 -18.56 -9.11 -5.14
CA LYS A 92 -19.55 -8.02 -5.17
C LYS A 92 -19.68 -7.27 -3.82
N ASN A 93 -19.31 -7.92 -2.72
CA ASN A 93 -19.30 -7.34 -1.38
C ASN A 93 -17.93 -6.74 -1.04
N ASN A 94 -17.01 -6.71 -2.01
CA ASN A 94 -15.64 -6.26 -1.83
C ASN A 94 -14.86 -7.14 -0.82
N GLU A 95 -15.17 -8.45 -0.78
CA GLU A 95 -14.52 -9.43 0.06
C GLU A 95 -13.40 -10.14 -0.70
N LEU A 96 -12.31 -10.46 0.02
CA LEU A 96 -11.17 -11.17 -0.54
C LEU A 96 -11.53 -12.62 -0.85
N ASN A 97 -11.17 -13.04 -2.06
CA ASN A 97 -11.16 -14.45 -2.40
C ASN A 97 -9.93 -15.13 -1.77
N THR A 98 -10.17 -15.92 -0.72
CA THR A 98 -9.10 -16.59 0.03
C THR A 98 -8.31 -17.59 -0.80
N HIS A 99 -8.94 -18.23 -1.78
CA HIS A 99 -8.27 -19.15 -2.69
C HIS A 99 -7.30 -18.39 -3.61
N THR A 100 -7.73 -17.29 -4.22
CA THR A 100 -6.85 -16.45 -5.05
C THR A 100 -5.72 -15.87 -4.21
N LEU A 101 -6.02 -15.37 -3.01
CA LEU A 101 -5.01 -14.85 -2.11
C LEU A 101 -3.93 -15.89 -1.78
N SER A 102 -4.33 -17.12 -1.45
CA SER A 102 -3.37 -18.18 -1.11
C SER A 102 -2.58 -18.70 -2.31
N SER A 103 -3.14 -18.67 -3.51
CA SER A 103 -2.47 -19.14 -4.73
C SER A 103 -1.49 -18.12 -5.31
N VAL A 104 -1.83 -16.83 -5.24
CA VAL A 104 -1.06 -15.74 -5.85
C VAL A 104 -0.05 -15.15 -4.88
N CYS A 105 -0.40 -15.07 -3.59
CA CYS A 105 0.44 -14.40 -2.60
C CYS A 105 1.76 -15.14 -2.39
N SER A 106 2.86 -14.52 -2.80
CA SER A 106 4.20 -15.09 -2.73
C SER A 106 5.18 -14.13 -2.07
N ARG A 107 5.95 -14.62 -1.10
CA ARG A 107 7.05 -13.88 -0.46
C ARG A 107 8.14 -13.45 -1.43
N LYS A 108 8.28 -14.12 -2.54
CA LYS A 108 9.24 -13.75 -3.57
C LYS A 108 8.89 -12.40 -4.18
N ASN A 109 7.61 -12.13 -4.36
CA ASN A 109 7.11 -10.98 -5.10
C ASN A 109 6.46 -9.91 -4.22
N LEU A 110 5.96 -10.28 -3.05
CA LEU A 110 5.19 -9.42 -2.15
C LEU A 110 5.80 -9.36 -0.75
N ILE A 111 5.60 -8.22 -0.09
CA ILE A 111 5.82 -8.04 1.35
C ILE A 111 4.45 -7.81 1.97
N SER A 112 4.18 -8.50 3.08
CA SER A 112 3.00 -8.27 3.90
C SER A 112 3.37 -7.48 5.15
N ILE A 113 2.56 -6.49 5.48
CA ILE A 113 2.61 -5.79 6.76
C ILE A 113 1.23 -5.96 7.41
N ALA A 114 1.19 -6.59 8.55
CA ALA A 114 -0.04 -6.90 9.26
C ALA A 114 -0.05 -6.29 10.67
N LYS A 115 -1.25 -6.05 11.20
CA LYS A 115 -1.43 -5.58 12.59
C LYS A 115 -1.11 -6.70 13.58
N ASN A 116 -1.49 -7.92 13.22
CA ASN A 116 -1.25 -9.14 13.98
C ASN A 116 -0.73 -10.23 13.07
N GLU A 117 -0.01 -11.20 13.64
CA GLU A 117 0.51 -12.34 12.91
C GLU A 117 -0.58 -13.16 12.21
N LEU A 118 -1.76 -13.26 12.84
CA LEU A 118 -2.90 -14.01 12.32
C LEU A 118 -3.55 -13.36 11.11
N ASP A 119 -3.37 -12.05 10.92
CA ASP A 119 -3.97 -11.29 9.82
C ASP A 119 -3.13 -11.35 8.54
N SER A 120 -1.87 -11.80 8.63
CA SER A 120 -1.01 -11.86 7.46
C SER A 120 -1.31 -13.06 6.57
N PRO A 121 -1.47 -12.85 5.25
CA PRO A 121 -1.61 -13.93 4.29
C PRO A 121 -0.30 -14.66 3.99
N LEU A 122 0.85 -14.03 4.32
CA LEU A 122 2.18 -14.60 4.17
C LEU A 122 2.66 -15.08 5.54
N LYS A 123 2.80 -16.40 5.73
CA LYS A 123 3.26 -16.97 7.00
C LYS A 123 4.78 -16.89 7.15
N GLY A 124 5.27 -16.70 8.38
CA GLY A 124 6.68 -16.73 8.80
C GLY A 124 7.31 -15.34 8.94
N GLU A 125 8.28 -14.92 8.14
CA GLU A 125 9.08 -13.68 8.32
C GLU A 125 8.38 -12.39 7.89
N ASP A 126 7.07 -12.27 8.07
CA ASP A 126 6.35 -11.05 7.78
C ASP A 126 6.66 -9.98 8.82
N TYR A 127 6.59 -8.73 8.41
CA TYR A 127 6.77 -7.60 9.31
C TYR A 127 5.48 -7.37 10.09
N TYR A 128 5.54 -7.55 11.40
CA TYR A 128 4.45 -7.22 12.32
C TYR A 128 4.76 -5.92 13.02
N SER A 129 3.78 -5.06 13.10
CA SER A 129 3.88 -3.88 13.94
C SER A 129 3.22 -4.15 15.29
N LYS A 130 4.00 -4.32 16.33
CA LYS A 130 3.49 -4.39 17.72
C LYS A 130 2.99 -3.04 18.24
N SER A 131 3.21 -1.95 17.54
CA SER A 131 2.76 -0.62 17.95
C SER A 131 2.62 0.30 16.73
N ASN A 132 1.45 0.84 16.52
CA ASN A 132 1.12 2.04 15.72
C ASN A 132 1.90 2.35 14.42
N ALA A 133 2.64 1.42 13.83
CA ALA A 133 3.27 1.62 12.54
C ALA A 133 2.26 1.62 11.37
N PHE A 134 1.02 1.21 11.63
CA PHE A 134 -0.16 1.56 10.85
C PHE A 134 -0.67 2.94 11.27
N MET A 135 0.19 3.94 11.19
CA MET A 135 -0.34 5.30 11.16
C MET A 135 -0.94 5.51 9.79
N ASP A 136 -2.23 5.30 9.71
CA ASP A 136 -3.04 5.75 8.59
C ASP A 136 -2.87 7.26 8.51
N ILE A 137 -2.06 7.74 7.59
CA ILE A 137 -1.92 9.17 7.35
C ILE A 137 -3.13 9.61 6.54
N TYR A 138 -4.18 9.99 7.23
CA TYR A 138 -5.41 10.50 6.62
C TYR A 138 -5.26 11.92 6.10
N TYR A 139 -4.34 12.72 6.66
CA TYR A 139 -4.16 14.12 6.34
C TYR A 139 -2.68 14.44 6.09
N ILE A 140 -2.41 14.96 4.91
CA ILE A 140 -1.07 15.45 4.54
C ILE A 140 -0.91 16.92 4.95
N ASN A 141 -1.99 17.67 5.08
CA ASN A 141 -1.99 19.04 5.56
C ASN A 141 -2.52 19.09 7.01
N LYS A 142 -1.59 19.17 7.97
CA LYS A 142 -1.84 20.01 9.13
C LYS A 142 -1.26 21.37 8.80
N GLU A 143 -2.11 22.37 8.78
CA GLU A 143 -1.68 23.77 8.89
C GLU A 143 -0.79 23.95 10.13
#